data_e0a1c96d28f975d5347efb8d389654ea
#
_entry.id   e0a1c96d28f975d5347efb8d389654ea
#
_cell.length_a   1.000
_cell.length_b   1.000
_cell.length_c   1.000
_cell.angle_alpha   90.00
_cell.angle_beta   90.00
_cell.angle_gamma   90.00
#
_symmetry.space_group_name_H-M   'P 1'
#
loop_
_entity.id
_entity.type
_entity.pdbx_description
1 polymer ?
#
loop_
_entity_poly.entity_id
_entity_poly.type
_entity_poly.pdbx_seq_one_letter_code
_entity_poly.pdbx_strand_id
1 'polypeptide(L)'
;IETRHLTKRYGEQVAVNDVCLHVPKSHIYGLLGRNGAGKTSIMKLILQLMPATSGETLLFGEQVKRRERGVFQRIGAIIETPGFYPNLTGTENLEIFAKLRGTIRPDAVEHALQVVGLPYKDKKLFGEYSLGMKQRLGIANAIMHDPELLILDEPTNGLDPIGIAE
;
A
#
# COMPACT_ATOMS: atom_id res chain seq x y z
N ILE A 1 -6.16 4.17 -12.41
CA ILE A 1 -4.79 4.74 -12.48
C ILE A 1 -4.43 4.94 -13.94
N GLU A 2 -3.86 6.08 -14.26
CA GLU A 2 -3.23 6.33 -15.56
C GLU A 2 -1.88 7.01 -15.34
N THR A 3 -0.85 6.59 -16.07
CA THR A 3 0.43 7.31 -16.12
C THR A 3 0.77 7.64 -17.57
N ARG A 4 1.30 8.83 -17.81
CA ARG A 4 1.70 9.30 -19.13
C ARG A 4 3.16 9.70 -19.13
N HIS A 5 3.97 8.97 -19.91
CA HIS A 5 5.40 9.22 -20.07
C HIS A 5 6.16 9.34 -18.74
N LEU A 6 5.75 8.55 -17.73
CA LEU A 6 6.28 8.64 -16.38
C LEU A 6 7.74 8.23 -16.35
N THR A 7 8.61 9.14 -15.92
CA THR A 7 10.07 8.95 -15.93
C THR A 7 10.67 9.36 -14.59
N LYS A 8 11.64 8.57 -14.11
CA LYS A 8 12.44 8.87 -12.92
C LYS A 8 13.90 8.62 -13.18
N ARG A 9 14.71 9.66 -12.99
CA ARG A 9 16.17 9.62 -13.08
C ARG A 9 16.82 10.02 -11.75
N TYR A 10 17.93 9.40 -11.44
CA TYR A 10 18.85 9.75 -10.35
C TYR A 10 20.22 9.99 -10.96
N GLY A 11 20.55 11.24 -11.25
CA GLY A 11 21.73 11.55 -12.06
C GLY A 11 21.67 10.83 -13.41
N GLU A 12 22.69 10.04 -13.71
CA GLU A 12 22.77 9.25 -14.96
C GLU A 12 21.90 7.98 -14.93
N GLN A 13 21.49 7.52 -13.76
CA GLN A 13 20.71 6.28 -13.65
C GLN A 13 19.23 6.55 -13.93
N VAL A 14 18.66 5.79 -14.86
CA VAL A 14 17.23 5.79 -15.17
C VAL A 14 16.56 4.65 -14.42
N ALA A 15 15.76 4.98 -13.41
CA ALA A 15 15.02 3.99 -12.61
C ALA A 15 13.65 3.64 -13.20
N VAL A 16 13.00 4.60 -13.85
CA VAL A 16 11.74 4.44 -14.59
C VAL A 16 11.85 5.23 -15.86
N ASN A 17 11.56 4.63 -17.01
CA ASN A 17 11.74 5.25 -18.30
C ASN A 17 10.46 5.20 -19.13
N ASP A 18 9.84 6.35 -19.33
CA ASP A 18 8.73 6.58 -20.28
C ASP A 18 7.54 5.59 -20.08
N VAL A 19 7.13 5.38 -18.83
CA VAL A 19 6.11 4.39 -18.51
C VAL A 19 4.70 4.96 -18.67
N CYS A 20 3.91 4.34 -19.55
CA CYS A 20 2.49 4.59 -19.73
C CYS A 20 1.70 3.37 -19.22
N LEU A 21 0.93 3.56 -18.15
CA LEU A 21 0.06 2.55 -17.57
C LEU A 21 -1.39 3.02 -17.67
N HIS A 22 -2.29 2.07 -17.87
CA HIS A 22 -3.72 2.29 -17.74
C HIS A 22 -4.35 1.13 -16.97
N VAL A 23 -4.85 1.44 -15.76
CA VAL A 23 -5.54 0.47 -14.90
C VAL A 23 -6.99 0.93 -14.76
N PRO A 24 -7.95 0.28 -15.40
CA PRO A 24 -9.36 0.62 -15.32
C PRO A 24 -9.92 0.38 -13.90
N LYS A 25 -11.04 1.03 -13.60
CA LYS A 25 -11.79 0.76 -12.35
C LYS A 25 -12.24 -0.70 -12.29
N SER A 26 -12.27 -1.27 -11.10
CA SER A 26 -12.72 -2.65 -10.83
C SER A 26 -11.89 -3.73 -11.52
N HIS A 27 -10.61 -3.47 -11.79
CA HIS A 27 -9.67 -4.46 -12.31
C HIS A 27 -8.54 -4.72 -11.33
N ILE A 28 -8.05 -5.96 -11.36
CA ILE A 28 -6.79 -6.35 -10.71
C ILE A 28 -5.69 -6.27 -11.77
N TYR A 29 -4.64 -5.50 -11.47
CA TYR A 29 -3.52 -5.31 -12.37
C TYR A 29 -2.22 -5.80 -11.73
N GLY A 30 -1.58 -6.79 -12.36
CA GLY A 30 -0.29 -7.32 -11.92
C GLY A 30 0.87 -6.59 -12.59
N LEU A 31 1.69 -5.87 -11.81
CA LEU A 31 2.93 -5.27 -12.28
C LEU A 31 4.08 -6.27 -12.13
N LEU A 32 4.43 -6.95 -13.22
CA LEU A 32 5.43 -8.00 -13.23
C LEU A 32 6.79 -7.48 -13.71
N GLY A 33 7.85 -8.02 -13.17
CA GLY A 33 9.22 -7.68 -13.57
C GLY A 33 10.26 -8.23 -12.59
N ARG A 34 11.51 -8.30 -13.03
CA ARG A 34 12.65 -8.75 -12.22
C ARG A 34 12.88 -7.80 -11.02
N ASN A 35 13.60 -8.28 -10.00
CA ASN A 35 14.06 -7.40 -8.93
C ASN A 35 14.95 -6.28 -9.51
N GLY A 36 14.73 -5.05 -9.05
CA GLY A 36 15.39 -3.88 -9.61
C GLY A 36 14.78 -3.30 -10.90
N ALA A 37 13.71 -3.90 -11.45
CA ALA A 37 13.05 -3.40 -12.68
C ALA A 37 12.24 -2.08 -12.48
N GLY A 38 12.26 -1.49 -11.30
CA GLY A 38 11.58 -0.22 -11.03
C GLY A 38 10.13 -0.33 -10.57
N LYS A 39 9.61 -1.54 -10.28
CA LYS A 39 8.22 -1.75 -9.82
C LYS A 39 7.85 -0.87 -8.62
N THR A 40 8.60 -0.97 -7.53
CA THR A 40 8.44 -0.14 -6.32
C THR A 40 8.58 1.35 -6.64
N SER A 41 9.49 1.72 -7.53
CA SER A 41 9.67 3.12 -7.96
C SER A 41 8.43 3.65 -8.69
N ILE A 42 7.82 2.85 -9.58
CA ILE A 42 6.58 3.21 -10.26
C ILE A 42 5.46 3.43 -9.22
N MET A 43 5.28 2.51 -8.28
CA MET A 43 4.26 2.65 -7.22
C MET A 43 4.50 3.89 -6.35
N LYS A 44 5.76 4.16 -5.96
CA LYS A 44 6.14 5.38 -5.22
C LYS A 44 5.85 6.67 -6.02
N LEU A 45 6.05 6.65 -7.33
CA LEU A 45 5.72 7.79 -8.21
C LEU A 45 4.21 7.99 -8.29
N ILE A 46 3.42 6.92 -8.47
CA ILE A 46 1.95 6.97 -8.49
C ILE A 46 1.41 7.55 -7.18
N LEU A 47 1.95 7.13 -6.05
CA LEU A 47 1.58 7.61 -4.72
C LEU A 47 2.18 8.98 -4.34
N GLN A 48 2.92 9.63 -5.24
CA GLN A 48 3.62 10.89 -4.98
C GLN A 48 4.57 10.84 -3.77
N LEU A 49 5.03 9.66 -3.38
CA LEU A 49 6.04 9.48 -2.33
C LEU A 49 7.42 9.96 -2.79
N MET A 50 7.63 10.05 -4.11
CA MET A 50 8.77 10.68 -4.73
C MET A 50 8.34 11.52 -5.94
N PRO A 51 9.05 12.61 -6.28
CA PRO A 51 8.76 13.39 -7.48
C PRO A 51 9.21 12.65 -8.73
N ALA A 52 8.40 12.68 -9.78
CA ALA A 52 8.79 12.27 -11.11
C ALA A 52 9.84 13.28 -11.69
N THR A 53 10.68 12.82 -12.59
CA THR A 53 11.56 13.69 -13.39
C THR A 53 10.76 14.32 -14.53
N SER A 54 9.87 13.53 -15.17
CA SER A 54 8.93 13.98 -16.20
C SER A 54 7.73 13.04 -16.26
N GLY A 55 6.71 13.43 -17.01
CA GLY A 55 5.45 12.71 -17.13
C GLY A 55 4.47 13.04 -16.00
N GLU A 56 3.32 12.41 -16.03
CA GLU A 56 2.24 12.69 -15.09
C GLU A 56 1.52 11.42 -14.64
N THR A 57 0.85 11.53 -13.50
CA THR A 57 -0.02 10.48 -12.93
C THR A 57 -1.42 11.04 -12.76
N LEU A 58 -2.42 10.28 -13.20
CA LEU A 58 -3.82 10.54 -12.94
C LEU A 58 -4.37 9.43 -12.03
N LEU A 59 -5.06 9.82 -10.97
CA LEU A 59 -5.79 8.94 -10.08
C LEU A 59 -7.27 9.33 -10.11
N PHE A 60 -8.14 8.34 -10.30
CA PHE A 60 -9.58 8.55 -10.43
C PHE A 60 -9.99 9.57 -11.52
N GLY A 61 -9.19 9.66 -12.60
CA GLY A 61 -9.39 10.60 -13.70
C GLY A 61 -8.84 12.00 -13.50
N GLU A 62 -8.28 12.31 -12.33
CA GLU A 62 -7.74 13.62 -12.00
C GLU A 62 -6.21 13.58 -11.93
N GLN A 63 -5.55 14.60 -12.48
CA GLN A 63 -4.11 14.74 -12.37
C GLN A 63 -3.70 15.02 -10.93
N VAL A 64 -2.87 14.15 -10.36
CA VAL A 64 -2.46 14.27 -8.96
C VAL A 64 -1.38 15.33 -8.82
N LYS A 65 -1.69 16.39 -8.08
CA LYS A 65 -0.71 17.41 -7.69
C LYS A 65 -0.12 17.07 -6.33
N ARG A 66 1.17 17.30 -6.18
CA ARG A 66 1.89 17.12 -4.93
C ARG A 66 1.22 17.98 -3.83
N ARG A 67 0.66 17.34 -2.78
CA ARG A 67 -0.06 17.92 -1.63
C ARG A 67 -1.60 17.82 -1.66
N GLU A 68 -2.22 17.24 -2.65
CA GLU A 68 -3.67 16.97 -2.64
C GLU A 68 -3.98 15.77 -1.73
N ARG A 69 -4.20 16.04 -0.44
CA ARG A 69 -4.44 14.98 0.54
C ARG A 69 -5.72 14.18 0.31
N GLY A 70 -6.75 14.78 -0.25
CA GLY A 70 -8.07 14.17 -0.42
C GLY A 70 -8.05 12.89 -1.27
N VAL A 71 -7.27 12.89 -2.36
CA VAL A 71 -7.17 11.72 -3.26
C VAL A 71 -6.55 10.53 -2.56
N PHE A 72 -5.58 10.76 -1.67
CA PHE A 72 -4.87 9.69 -0.96
C PHE A 72 -5.68 9.08 0.19
N GLN A 73 -6.73 9.74 0.65
CA GLN A 73 -7.66 9.14 1.63
C GLN A 73 -8.47 7.99 1.02
N ARG A 74 -8.62 7.95 -0.30
CA ARG A 74 -9.32 6.91 -1.06
C ARG A 74 -8.42 5.74 -1.45
N ILE A 75 -7.14 5.77 -1.02
CA ILE A 75 -6.12 4.78 -1.42
C ILE A 75 -5.60 4.05 -0.20
N GLY A 76 -5.60 2.73 -0.26
CA GLY A 76 -4.83 1.85 0.60
C GLY A 76 -3.52 1.49 -0.09
N ALA A 77 -2.41 1.52 0.64
CA ALA A 77 -1.13 1.15 0.05
C ALA A 77 -0.21 0.46 1.07
N ILE A 78 0.54 -0.52 0.57
CA ILE A 78 1.72 -1.08 1.24
C ILE A 78 2.87 -0.93 0.26
N ILE A 79 3.85 -0.12 0.63
CA ILE A 79 5.11 0.03 -0.08
C ILE A 79 6.22 -0.30 0.91
N GLU A 80 6.96 -1.36 0.64
CA GLU A 80 7.98 -1.89 1.56
C GLU A 80 7.37 -2.40 2.89
N THR A 81 8.17 -2.48 3.94
CA THR A 81 7.73 -3.00 5.24
C THR A 81 6.97 -1.95 6.03
N PRO A 82 5.76 -2.24 6.52
CA PRO A 82 5.02 -1.30 7.37
C PRO A 82 5.75 -1.00 8.67
N GLY A 83 5.85 0.29 9.01
CA GLY A 83 6.47 0.77 10.26
C GLY A 83 5.51 0.72 11.45
N PHE A 84 5.29 -0.47 12.01
CA PHE A 84 4.49 -0.65 13.22
C PHE A 84 5.36 -0.61 14.48
N TYR A 85 4.74 -0.31 15.63
CA TYR A 85 5.38 -0.28 16.93
C TYR A 85 5.54 -1.71 17.47
N PRO A 86 6.77 -2.19 17.70
CA PRO A 86 7.01 -3.58 18.08
C PRO A 86 6.49 -3.94 19.48
N ASN A 87 6.36 -2.97 20.36
CA ASN A 87 5.89 -3.08 21.74
C ASN A 87 4.38 -2.89 21.92
N LEU A 88 3.63 -2.82 20.82
CA LEU A 88 2.17 -2.77 20.80
C LEU A 88 1.62 -4.01 20.12
N THR A 89 0.37 -4.36 20.44
CA THR A 89 -0.37 -5.43 19.76
C THR A 89 -0.77 -4.99 18.34
N GLY A 90 -1.23 -5.95 17.52
CA GLY A 90 -1.76 -5.63 16.19
C GLY A 90 -2.96 -4.67 16.25
N THR A 91 -3.87 -4.89 17.20
CA THR A 91 -5.04 -4.03 17.41
C THR A 91 -4.63 -2.61 17.77
N GLU A 92 -3.76 -2.43 18.76
CA GLU A 92 -3.28 -1.10 19.19
C GLU A 92 -2.55 -0.36 18.07
N ASN A 93 -1.74 -1.06 17.29
CA ASN A 93 -1.09 -0.48 16.11
C ASN A 93 -2.14 0.07 15.13
N LEU A 94 -3.13 -0.73 14.75
CA LEU A 94 -4.17 -0.28 13.82
C LEU A 94 -5.02 0.85 14.39
N GLU A 95 -5.33 0.85 15.68
CA GLU A 95 -6.06 1.96 16.34
C GLU A 95 -5.31 3.29 16.26
N ILE A 96 -3.96 3.28 16.35
CA ILE A 96 -3.15 4.48 16.15
C ILE A 96 -3.31 4.99 14.72
N PHE A 97 -3.18 4.13 13.72
CA PHE A 97 -3.33 4.53 12.32
C PHE A 97 -4.76 4.96 12.00
N ALA A 98 -5.77 4.33 12.61
CA ALA A 98 -7.15 4.75 12.52
C ALA A 98 -7.36 6.19 13.02
N LYS A 99 -6.81 6.51 14.18
CA LYS A 99 -6.85 7.88 14.75
C LYS A 99 -6.14 8.90 13.87
N LEU A 100 -4.99 8.52 13.27
CA LEU A 100 -4.22 9.40 12.38
C LEU A 100 -4.96 9.69 11.06
N ARG A 101 -5.76 8.73 10.58
CA ARG A 101 -6.61 8.92 9.38
C ARG A 101 -7.83 9.79 9.63
N GLY A 102 -8.31 9.84 10.87
CA GLY A 102 -9.51 10.58 11.25
C GLY A 102 -10.77 9.72 11.20
N THR A 103 -11.77 10.13 10.43
CA THR A 103 -13.08 9.44 10.42
C THR A 103 -13.02 8.12 9.67
N ILE A 104 -13.13 7.01 10.41
CA ILE A 104 -13.35 5.66 9.88
C ILE A 104 -14.47 5.01 10.69
N ARG A 105 -15.02 3.89 10.19
CA ARG A 105 -16.07 3.14 10.91
C ARG A 105 -15.56 2.70 12.29
N PRO A 106 -16.40 2.67 13.33
CA PRO A 106 -16.01 2.22 14.67
C PRO A 106 -15.47 0.79 14.72
N ASP A 107 -15.94 -0.09 13.84
CA ASP A 107 -15.56 -1.50 13.71
C ASP A 107 -14.45 -1.75 12.69
N ALA A 108 -13.90 -0.70 12.07
CA ALA A 108 -12.94 -0.81 10.96
C ALA A 108 -11.70 -1.64 11.30
N VAL A 109 -11.15 -1.46 12.50
CA VAL A 109 -9.97 -2.21 12.95
C VAL A 109 -10.29 -3.69 13.13
N GLU A 110 -11.40 -3.99 13.80
CA GLU A 110 -11.86 -5.38 14.02
C GLU A 110 -12.13 -6.07 12.69
N HIS A 111 -12.89 -5.42 11.81
CA HIS A 111 -13.20 -5.93 10.48
C HIS A 111 -11.95 -6.19 9.64
N ALA A 112 -11.02 -5.23 9.61
CA ALA A 112 -9.78 -5.38 8.85
C ALA A 112 -8.91 -6.55 9.35
N LEU A 113 -8.80 -6.72 10.67
CA LEU A 113 -8.09 -7.86 11.27
C LEU A 113 -8.78 -9.18 10.92
N GLN A 114 -10.10 -9.23 10.95
CA GLN A 114 -10.88 -10.40 10.59
C GLN A 114 -10.68 -10.79 9.13
N VAL A 115 -10.70 -9.82 8.21
CA VAL A 115 -10.46 -10.05 6.77
C VAL A 115 -9.10 -10.71 6.50
N VAL A 116 -8.06 -10.31 7.24
CA VAL A 116 -6.72 -10.87 7.06
C VAL A 116 -6.42 -12.08 7.96
N GLY A 117 -7.41 -12.60 8.67
CA GLY A 117 -7.25 -13.77 9.55
C GLY A 117 -6.34 -13.52 10.75
N LEU A 118 -6.30 -12.29 11.27
CA LEU A 118 -5.62 -11.95 12.52
C LEU A 118 -6.62 -11.75 13.66
N PRO A 119 -6.30 -12.21 14.89
CA PRO A 119 -7.22 -12.06 16.01
C PRO A 119 -7.35 -10.60 16.47
N TYR A 120 -8.57 -10.16 16.73
CA TYR A 120 -8.86 -8.89 17.36
C TYR A 120 -8.62 -8.96 18.87
N LYS A 121 -7.98 -7.92 19.42
CA LYS A 121 -7.61 -7.82 20.87
C LYS A 121 -6.74 -8.97 21.38
N ASP A 122 -5.92 -9.57 20.54
CA ASP A 122 -4.86 -10.48 20.97
C ASP A 122 -3.80 -9.71 21.78
N LYS A 123 -3.21 -10.41 22.77
CA LYS A 123 -2.16 -9.85 23.63
C LYS A 123 -0.77 -9.94 23.03
N LYS A 124 -0.60 -10.67 21.93
CA LYS A 124 0.69 -10.86 21.27
C LYS A 124 1.20 -9.54 20.69
N LEU A 125 2.43 -9.18 21.04
CA LEU A 125 3.05 -7.96 20.55
C LEU A 125 3.49 -8.09 19.10
N PHE A 126 3.44 -6.98 18.34
CA PHE A 126 3.87 -6.97 16.93
C PHE A 126 5.32 -7.43 16.75
N GLY A 127 6.20 -7.15 17.72
CA GLY A 127 7.58 -7.65 17.70
C GLY A 127 7.69 -9.17 17.61
N GLU A 128 6.71 -9.90 18.16
CA GLU A 128 6.64 -11.37 18.20
C GLU A 128 5.91 -11.97 16.99
N TYR A 129 5.39 -11.13 16.07
CA TYR A 129 4.69 -11.59 14.87
C TYR A 129 5.66 -12.29 13.91
N SER A 130 5.21 -13.39 13.32
CA SER A 130 5.90 -13.98 12.14
C SER A 130 5.90 -12.97 10.97
N LEU A 131 6.76 -13.21 9.98
CA LEU A 131 6.79 -12.36 8.79
C LEU A 131 5.42 -12.31 8.09
N GLY A 132 4.74 -13.46 7.97
CA GLY A 132 3.39 -13.52 7.40
C GLY A 132 2.35 -12.76 8.23
N MET A 133 2.40 -12.83 9.57
CA MET A 133 1.52 -12.01 10.41
C MET A 133 1.79 -10.51 10.26
N LYS A 134 3.05 -10.11 10.13
CA LYS A 134 3.44 -8.72 9.87
C LYS A 134 2.89 -8.23 8.53
N GLN A 135 2.98 -9.04 7.49
CA GLN A 135 2.44 -8.75 6.18
C GLN A 135 0.91 -8.62 6.23
N ARG A 136 0.22 -9.57 6.85
CA ARG A 136 -1.24 -9.53 7.05
C ARG A 136 -1.68 -8.26 7.80
N LEU A 137 -0.97 -7.85 8.85
CA LEU A 137 -1.27 -6.60 9.56
C LEU A 137 -1.08 -5.36 8.65
N GLY A 138 -0.07 -5.38 7.78
CA GLY A 138 0.12 -4.34 6.76
C GLY A 138 -1.07 -4.25 5.82
N ILE A 139 -1.57 -5.40 5.34
CA ILE A 139 -2.77 -5.46 4.50
C ILE A 139 -3.99 -4.93 5.26
N ALA A 140 -4.18 -5.33 6.53
CA ALA A 140 -5.27 -4.82 7.38
C ALA A 140 -5.23 -3.28 7.47
N ASN A 141 -4.04 -2.69 7.69
CA ASN A 141 -3.88 -1.24 7.72
C ASN A 141 -4.23 -0.56 6.39
N ALA A 142 -3.91 -1.21 5.27
CA ALA A 142 -4.20 -0.67 3.95
C ALA A 142 -5.70 -0.70 3.60
N ILE A 143 -6.47 -1.69 4.12
CA ILE A 143 -7.89 -1.87 3.79
C ILE A 143 -8.86 -1.29 4.82
N MET A 144 -8.44 -1.00 6.06
CA MET A 144 -9.34 -0.66 7.18
C MET A 144 -10.23 0.56 6.97
N HIS A 145 -9.93 1.42 5.99
CA HIS A 145 -10.68 2.63 5.67
C HIS A 145 -11.52 2.49 4.39
N ASP A 146 -11.75 1.26 3.92
CA ASP A 146 -12.52 0.93 2.72
C ASP A 146 -12.04 1.70 1.46
N PRO A 147 -10.78 1.55 1.06
CA PRO A 147 -10.22 2.31 -0.06
C PRO A 147 -10.84 1.91 -1.40
N GLU A 148 -10.98 2.87 -2.32
CA GLU A 148 -11.41 2.62 -3.70
C GLU A 148 -10.28 2.05 -4.58
N LEU A 149 -9.03 2.25 -4.16
CA LEU A 149 -7.83 1.76 -4.83
C LEU A 149 -6.88 1.16 -3.82
N LEU A 150 -6.38 -0.04 -4.11
CA LEU A 150 -5.38 -0.72 -3.31
C LEU A 150 -4.10 -0.92 -4.12
N ILE A 151 -2.95 -0.49 -3.58
CA ILE A 151 -1.63 -0.66 -4.18
C ILE A 151 -0.76 -1.47 -3.21
N LEU A 152 -0.34 -2.66 -3.62
CA LEU A 152 0.44 -3.57 -2.80
C LEU A 152 1.76 -3.89 -3.50
N ASP A 153 2.88 -3.63 -2.83
CA ASP A 153 4.20 -4.03 -3.29
C ASP A 153 4.56 -5.36 -2.64
N GLU A 154 4.78 -6.39 -3.46
CA GLU A 154 5.12 -7.75 -3.06
C GLU A 154 4.24 -8.32 -1.91
N PRO A 155 2.89 -8.32 -2.04
CA PRO A 155 1.99 -8.65 -0.93
C PRO A 155 2.10 -10.09 -0.43
N THR A 156 2.65 -10.99 -1.22
CA THR A 156 2.84 -12.41 -0.87
C THR A 156 4.15 -12.70 -0.17
N ASN A 157 5.03 -11.71 -0.01
CA ASN A 157 6.31 -11.89 0.67
C ASN A 157 6.11 -12.34 2.13
N GLY A 158 6.71 -13.50 2.46
CA GLY A 158 6.62 -14.07 3.81
C GLY A 158 5.32 -14.79 4.14
N LEU A 159 4.38 -14.90 3.20
CA LEU A 159 3.24 -15.80 3.32
C LEU A 159 3.68 -17.23 2.94
N ASP A 160 3.15 -18.22 3.65
CA ASP A 160 3.30 -19.62 3.25
C ASP A 160 2.36 -19.95 2.06
N PRO A 161 2.52 -21.13 1.43
CA PRO A 161 1.67 -21.51 0.29
C PRO A 161 0.17 -21.52 0.60
N ILE A 162 -0.23 -21.77 1.85
CA ILE A 162 -1.63 -21.73 2.29
C ILE A 162 -2.10 -20.29 2.40
N GLY A 163 -1.31 -19.41 3.03
CA GLY A 163 -1.62 -17.99 3.15
C GLY A 163 -1.61 -17.21 1.83
N ILE A 164 -1.08 -17.80 0.73
CA ILE A 164 -1.17 -17.23 -0.62
C ILE A 164 -2.50 -17.62 -1.29
N ALA A 165 -3.10 -18.76 -0.88
CA ALA A 165 -4.33 -19.28 -1.47
C ALA A 165 -5.62 -18.69 -0.83
N GLU A 166 -5.50 -18.09 0.36
CA GLU A 166 -6.56 -17.36 1.08
C GLU A 166 -6.65 -15.89 0.57
#